data_8af522cc47c4816bfa9b64f4ba2083a4
#
_entry.id   8af522cc47c4816bfa9b64f4ba2083a4
#
_cell.length_a   1.000
_cell.length_b   1.000
_cell.length_c   1.000
_cell.angle_alpha   90.00
_cell.angle_beta   90.00
_cell.angle_gamma   90.00
#
_symmetry.space_group_name_H-M   'P 1'
#
loop_
_entity.id
_entity.type
_entity.pdbx_description
1 polymer ?
#
loop_
_entity_poly.entity_id
_entity_poly.type
_entity_poly.pdbx_seq_one_letter_code
_entity_poly.pdbx_strand_id
1 'polypeptide(L)'
;MKKISVIIPIYNASNSIKKCIESIKIQKYKNYEIILVNDGSNDNSEEICLKYQEKNNNIKYIYQKNMGVSEARNNGILNASGDLIYFMDSDDIISPNLFDTIINNFTDDVDCLWFNYKKIYNYDNQWNAEYDVGKIRNTIINTSEFERKVLVEDDGFLWNKVYKLKLIKDKEIFFNKEISVCEDLLFNMEYSKYINNIKKCEYIGYAYFQSTSSSFNKKNNLKWFSILEAYQILESICVKTDIRNFIEYNALYYQCEGYARNKYNTIKFSKNISRVKIYDKKSLKILFSKNISIKKRMKLALFIFFPNLVFRIKQRNIKNKKY
;
A
#
# COMPACT_ATOMS: atom_id res chain seq x y z
N MET A 1 -9.36 19.80 -19.21
CA MET A 1 -8.43 19.66 -18.06
C MET A 1 -8.85 18.43 -17.25
N LYS A 2 -7.93 17.51 -16.93
CA LYS A 2 -8.24 16.26 -16.23
C LYS A 2 -8.67 16.54 -14.79
N LYS A 3 -9.77 15.93 -14.34
CA LYS A 3 -10.24 16.01 -12.96
C LYS A 3 -9.57 14.94 -12.10
N ILE A 4 -9.13 15.29 -10.88
CA ILE A 4 -8.53 14.35 -9.91
C ILE A 4 -9.57 14.00 -8.85
N SER A 5 -9.87 12.70 -8.67
CA SER A 5 -10.62 12.20 -7.51
C SER A 5 -9.64 11.73 -6.44
N VAL A 6 -9.67 12.37 -5.28
CA VAL A 6 -8.87 11.99 -4.11
C VAL A 6 -9.73 11.16 -3.18
N ILE A 7 -9.34 9.90 -2.95
CA ILE A 7 -10.05 9.00 -2.05
C ILE A 7 -9.30 8.89 -0.72
N ILE A 8 -10.01 9.17 0.37
CA ILE A 8 -9.46 9.14 1.73
C ILE A 8 -10.32 8.20 2.58
N PRO A 9 -9.86 6.98 2.85
CA PRO A 9 -10.48 6.10 3.84
C PRO A 9 -10.20 6.65 5.25
N ILE A 10 -11.23 6.68 6.10
CA ILE A 10 -11.18 7.29 7.42
C ILE A 10 -11.66 6.28 8.46
N TYR A 11 -10.83 6.02 9.47
CA TYR A 11 -11.23 5.26 10.64
C TYR A 11 -10.49 5.80 11.89
N ASN A 12 -11.23 6.45 12.79
CA ASN A 12 -10.70 7.06 14.02
C ASN A 12 -9.50 7.99 13.75
N ALA A 13 -9.69 8.98 12.87
CA ALA A 13 -8.67 9.91 12.39
C ALA A 13 -8.92 11.37 12.83
N SER A 14 -9.69 11.62 13.89
CA SER A 14 -10.05 12.98 14.36
C SER A 14 -8.85 13.89 14.60
N ASN A 15 -7.69 13.33 14.98
CA ASN A 15 -6.48 14.09 15.27
C ASN A 15 -5.69 14.51 14.01
N SER A 16 -5.94 13.88 12.86
CA SER A 16 -5.12 14.03 11.64
C SER A 16 -5.92 14.51 10.43
N ILE A 17 -7.17 14.07 10.28
CA ILE A 17 -7.97 14.29 9.07
C ILE A 17 -8.10 15.77 8.67
N LYS A 18 -8.14 16.69 9.63
CA LYS A 18 -8.15 18.13 9.33
C LYS A 18 -6.90 18.55 8.56
N LYS A 19 -5.71 18.12 9.00
CA LYS A 19 -4.43 18.45 8.34
C LYS A 19 -4.33 17.81 6.96
N CYS A 20 -4.81 16.57 6.83
CA CYS A 20 -4.92 15.87 5.57
C CYS A 20 -5.74 16.67 4.55
N ILE A 21 -7.00 17.04 4.89
CA ILE A 21 -7.90 17.80 4.00
C ILE A 21 -7.30 19.18 3.66
N GLU A 22 -6.77 19.90 4.65
CA GLU A 22 -6.19 21.23 4.40
C GLU A 22 -4.99 21.16 3.45
N SER A 23 -4.16 20.10 3.50
CA SER A 23 -3.06 19.92 2.56
C SER A 23 -3.52 19.77 1.10
N ILE A 24 -4.74 19.27 0.89
CA ILE A 24 -5.37 19.18 -0.44
C ILE A 24 -5.99 20.54 -0.82
N LYS A 25 -6.63 21.24 0.08
CA LYS A 25 -7.31 22.53 -0.21
C LYS A 25 -6.36 23.62 -0.63
N ILE A 26 -5.12 23.62 -0.16
CA ILE A 26 -4.10 24.59 -0.55
C ILE A 26 -3.53 24.38 -1.95
N GLN A 27 -3.85 23.26 -2.63
CA GLN A 27 -3.41 23.01 -4.02
C GLN A 27 -3.86 24.15 -4.95
N LYS A 28 -2.98 24.60 -5.86
CA LYS A 28 -3.30 25.63 -6.86
C LYS A 28 -4.28 25.10 -7.90
N TYR A 29 -4.04 23.89 -8.40
CA TYR A 29 -4.96 23.22 -9.32
C TYR A 29 -6.29 22.92 -8.62
N LYS A 30 -7.42 23.39 -9.21
CA LYS A 30 -8.73 23.36 -8.56
C LYS A 30 -9.73 22.35 -9.14
N ASN A 31 -9.40 21.69 -10.26
CA ASN A 31 -10.28 20.69 -10.85
C ASN A 31 -10.07 19.32 -10.16
N TYR A 32 -10.51 19.22 -8.93
CA TYR A 32 -10.48 17.99 -8.14
C TYR A 32 -11.73 17.82 -7.28
N GLU A 33 -11.97 16.61 -6.83
CA GLU A 33 -12.91 16.27 -5.77
C GLU A 33 -12.23 15.47 -4.66
N ILE A 34 -12.75 15.56 -3.46
CA ILE A 34 -12.32 14.78 -2.30
C ILE A 34 -13.46 13.87 -1.88
N ILE A 35 -13.21 12.58 -1.79
CA ILE A 35 -14.17 11.57 -1.34
C ILE A 35 -13.69 11.02 0.00
N LEU A 36 -14.35 11.48 1.05
CA LEU A 36 -14.09 11.09 2.45
C LEU A 36 -14.95 9.88 2.79
N VAL A 37 -14.36 8.71 2.92
CA VAL A 37 -15.09 7.48 3.23
C VAL A 37 -14.85 7.08 4.68
N ASN A 38 -15.83 7.37 5.55
CA ASN A 38 -15.79 7.02 6.97
C ASN A 38 -16.18 5.54 7.15
N ASP A 39 -15.21 4.73 7.53
CA ASP A 39 -15.38 3.29 7.78
C ASP A 39 -15.81 3.01 9.23
N GLY A 40 -16.87 3.68 9.68
CA GLY A 40 -17.48 3.47 10.99
C GLY A 40 -16.63 3.95 12.16
N SER A 41 -16.08 5.17 12.08
CA SER A 41 -15.34 5.79 13.19
C SER A 41 -16.20 5.97 14.43
N ASN A 42 -15.56 5.87 15.60
CA ASN A 42 -16.19 6.09 16.91
C ASN A 42 -15.65 7.34 17.62
N ASP A 43 -14.87 8.16 16.90
CA ASP A 43 -14.34 9.44 17.37
C ASP A 43 -15.00 10.62 16.62
N ASN A 44 -14.49 11.83 16.79
CA ASN A 44 -15.03 13.03 16.15
C ASN A 44 -14.70 13.15 14.64
N SER A 45 -14.21 12.10 13.98
CA SER A 45 -13.86 12.13 12.54
C SER A 45 -15.07 12.50 11.68
N GLU A 46 -16.25 11.95 11.96
CA GLU A 46 -17.48 12.23 11.22
C GLU A 46 -17.84 13.70 11.27
N GLU A 47 -17.91 14.29 12.48
CA GLU A 47 -18.26 15.70 12.67
C GLU A 47 -17.32 16.63 11.89
N ILE A 48 -16.02 16.32 11.91
CA ILE A 48 -15.01 17.08 11.15
C ILE A 48 -15.30 16.99 9.66
N CYS A 49 -15.52 15.79 9.12
CA CYS A 49 -15.75 15.57 7.70
C CYS A 49 -17.02 16.25 7.19
N LEU A 50 -18.11 16.17 7.94
CA LEU A 50 -19.39 16.83 7.60
C LEU A 50 -19.23 18.36 7.53
N LYS A 51 -18.51 18.98 8.47
CA LYS A 51 -18.19 20.42 8.43
C LYS A 51 -17.40 20.83 7.19
N TYR A 52 -16.53 19.95 6.68
CA TYR A 52 -15.81 20.21 5.43
C TYR A 52 -16.71 20.06 4.22
N GLN A 53 -17.56 19.05 4.16
CA GLN A 53 -18.53 18.87 3.08
C GLN A 53 -19.51 20.05 2.98
N GLU A 54 -20.07 20.53 4.09
CA GLU A 54 -20.98 21.67 4.12
C GLU A 54 -20.39 22.96 3.52
N LYS A 55 -19.07 23.15 3.67
CA LYS A 55 -18.36 24.36 3.22
C LYS A 55 -17.73 24.25 1.85
N ASN A 56 -17.73 23.07 1.22
CA ASN A 56 -16.97 22.83 0.00
C ASN A 56 -17.73 21.86 -0.91
N ASN A 57 -18.23 22.36 -2.04
CA ASN A 57 -19.02 21.58 -3.02
C ASN A 57 -18.23 20.45 -3.71
N ASN A 58 -16.91 20.48 -3.64
CA ASN A 58 -16.03 19.46 -4.20
C ASN A 58 -15.60 18.40 -3.18
N ILE A 59 -16.18 18.40 -1.97
CA ILE A 59 -15.96 17.39 -0.93
C ILE A 59 -17.23 16.57 -0.77
N LYS A 60 -17.11 15.26 -0.92
CA LYS A 60 -18.17 14.27 -0.70
C LYS A 60 -17.85 13.43 0.51
N TYR A 61 -18.74 13.36 1.47
CA TYR A 61 -18.67 12.46 2.63
C TYR A 61 -19.54 11.23 2.41
N ILE A 62 -19.01 10.07 2.75
CA ILE A 62 -19.70 8.78 2.69
C ILE A 62 -19.47 8.06 4.01
N TYR A 63 -20.54 7.60 4.64
CA TYR A 63 -20.47 6.72 5.80
C TYR A 63 -20.69 5.28 5.38
N GLN A 64 -19.93 4.38 5.95
CA GLN A 64 -20.18 2.93 5.91
C GLN A 64 -19.95 2.31 7.29
N LYS A 65 -20.60 1.16 7.56
CA LYS A 65 -20.24 0.35 8.71
C LYS A 65 -18.81 -0.15 8.53
N ASN A 66 -18.05 -0.29 9.62
CA ASN A 66 -16.65 -0.76 9.54
C ASN A 66 -16.53 -2.10 8.81
N MET A 67 -15.96 -2.06 7.63
CA MET A 67 -15.69 -3.20 6.73
C MET A 67 -14.23 -3.25 6.29
N GLY A 68 -13.39 -2.36 6.80
CA GLY A 68 -11.97 -2.28 6.51
C GLY A 68 -11.60 -1.35 5.36
N VAL A 69 -10.31 -1.00 5.31
CA VAL A 69 -9.74 -0.01 4.39
C VAL A 69 -9.99 -0.36 2.91
N SER A 70 -9.94 -1.65 2.55
CA SER A 70 -10.21 -2.14 1.18
C SER A 70 -11.60 -1.76 0.71
N GLU A 71 -12.63 -2.01 1.54
CA GLU A 71 -14.02 -1.66 1.19
C GLU A 71 -14.24 -0.15 1.19
N ALA A 72 -13.59 0.59 2.08
CA ALA A 72 -13.66 2.05 2.07
C ALA A 72 -13.06 2.63 0.78
N ARG A 73 -11.91 2.12 0.32
CA ARG A 73 -11.32 2.53 -0.96
C ARG A 73 -12.20 2.10 -2.15
N ASN A 74 -12.80 0.91 -2.14
CA ASN A 74 -13.72 0.44 -3.16
C ASN A 74 -14.95 1.35 -3.27
N ASN A 75 -15.55 1.70 -2.14
CA ASN A 75 -16.67 2.64 -2.10
C ASN A 75 -16.25 4.01 -2.66
N GLY A 76 -15.03 4.46 -2.35
CA GLY A 76 -14.45 5.65 -2.95
C GLY A 76 -14.32 5.55 -4.48
N ILE A 77 -13.83 4.44 -5.02
CA ILE A 77 -13.71 4.21 -6.49
C ILE A 77 -15.08 4.30 -7.17
N LEU A 78 -16.10 3.67 -6.60
CA LEU A 78 -17.46 3.66 -7.15
C LEU A 78 -18.04 5.07 -7.23
N ASN A 79 -17.73 5.93 -6.27
CA ASN A 79 -18.22 7.28 -6.14
C ASN A 79 -17.36 8.35 -6.82
N ALA A 80 -16.20 7.99 -7.35
CA ALA A 80 -15.29 8.88 -8.04
C ALA A 80 -15.80 9.22 -9.45
N SER A 81 -15.62 10.49 -9.86
CA SER A 81 -16.04 11.02 -11.16
C SER A 81 -14.93 11.71 -11.96
N GLY A 82 -13.69 11.67 -11.46
CA GLY A 82 -12.53 12.25 -12.13
C GLY A 82 -12.01 11.41 -13.29
N ASP A 83 -11.06 12.00 -14.03
CA ASP A 83 -10.28 11.29 -15.05
C ASP A 83 -9.17 10.46 -14.38
N LEU A 84 -8.61 11.04 -13.31
CA LEU A 84 -7.55 10.45 -12.50
C LEU A 84 -8.05 10.15 -11.10
N ILE A 85 -7.49 9.11 -10.50
CA ILE A 85 -7.75 8.74 -9.11
C ILE A 85 -6.45 8.73 -8.31
N TYR A 86 -6.53 9.27 -7.11
CA TYR A 86 -5.44 9.36 -6.16
C TYR A 86 -5.91 8.87 -4.79
N PHE A 87 -5.20 7.91 -4.21
CA PHE A 87 -5.48 7.41 -2.87
C PHE A 87 -4.57 8.09 -1.86
N MET A 88 -5.12 8.49 -0.72
CA MET A 88 -4.39 9.18 0.33
C MET A 88 -4.86 8.67 1.70
N ASP A 89 -3.92 8.41 2.61
CA ASP A 89 -4.26 8.01 3.96
C ASP A 89 -4.64 9.23 4.83
N SER A 90 -5.55 9.04 5.78
CA SER A 90 -6.16 10.13 6.57
C SER A 90 -5.23 10.77 7.60
N ASP A 91 -4.05 10.20 7.81
CA ASP A 91 -3.02 10.71 8.72
C ASP A 91 -1.81 11.32 8.00
N ASP A 92 -1.86 11.45 6.67
CA ASP A 92 -0.78 11.97 5.86
C ASP A 92 -1.08 13.36 5.27
N ILE A 93 -0.08 13.99 4.68
CA ILE A 93 -0.22 15.28 3.98
C ILE A 93 0.54 15.27 2.65
N ILE A 94 0.07 16.10 1.71
CA ILE A 94 0.68 16.26 0.39
C ILE A 94 1.36 17.62 0.22
N SER A 95 2.32 17.69 -0.70
CA SER A 95 3.00 18.94 -0.99
C SER A 95 2.08 19.96 -1.68
N PRO A 96 2.30 21.28 -1.49
CA PRO A 96 1.43 22.31 -2.06
C PRO A 96 1.34 22.34 -3.61
N ASN A 97 2.29 21.73 -4.31
CA ASN A 97 2.36 21.71 -5.78
C ASN A 97 2.12 20.32 -6.38
N LEU A 98 1.62 19.35 -5.59
CA LEU A 98 1.47 17.98 -6.08
C LEU A 98 0.48 17.90 -7.24
N PHE A 99 -0.66 18.57 -7.17
CA PHE A 99 -1.67 18.48 -8.24
C PHE A 99 -1.19 19.13 -9.54
N ASP A 100 -0.50 20.26 -9.46
CA ASP A 100 0.14 20.87 -10.64
C ASP A 100 1.18 19.92 -11.24
N THR A 101 1.98 19.27 -10.40
CA THR A 101 2.95 18.25 -10.83
C THR A 101 2.25 17.06 -11.51
N ILE A 102 1.15 16.57 -10.92
CA ILE A 102 0.37 15.47 -11.52
C ILE A 102 -0.13 15.87 -12.90
N ILE A 103 -0.81 17.00 -13.03
CA ILE A 103 -1.43 17.43 -14.29
C ILE A 103 -0.39 17.70 -15.39
N ASN A 104 0.73 18.30 -15.06
CA ASN A 104 1.82 18.56 -16.00
C ASN A 104 2.54 17.29 -16.46
N ASN A 105 2.48 16.22 -15.69
CA ASN A 105 3.21 14.98 -15.97
C ASN A 105 2.33 13.82 -16.40
N PHE A 106 1.03 13.86 -16.14
CA PHE A 106 0.09 12.82 -16.54
C PHE A 106 -0.50 13.10 -17.92
N THR A 107 0.31 12.92 -18.97
CA THR A 107 -0.10 13.04 -20.38
C THR A 107 -1.00 11.86 -20.79
N ASP A 108 -1.61 11.89 -21.98
CA ASP A 108 -2.58 10.86 -22.39
C ASP A 108 -1.94 9.48 -22.60
N ASP A 109 -0.66 9.45 -22.94
CA ASP A 109 0.17 8.25 -23.08
C ASP A 109 0.64 7.67 -21.74
N VAL A 110 0.52 8.39 -20.62
CA VAL A 110 0.89 7.91 -19.28
C VAL A 110 -0.27 7.15 -18.65
N ASP A 111 -0.01 5.93 -18.21
CA ASP A 111 -1.01 5.06 -17.57
C ASP A 111 -0.98 5.14 -16.04
N CYS A 112 0.21 5.40 -15.47
CA CYS A 112 0.42 5.58 -14.03
C CYS A 112 1.51 6.62 -13.82
N LEU A 113 1.29 7.56 -12.92
CA LEU A 113 2.31 8.49 -12.45
C LEU A 113 2.78 8.05 -11.06
N TRP A 114 4.09 7.95 -10.86
CA TRP A 114 4.72 7.55 -9.63
C TRP A 114 5.68 8.63 -9.15
N PHE A 115 5.52 9.15 -7.94
CA PHE A 115 6.36 10.19 -7.35
C PHE A 115 6.99 9.74 -6.03
N ASN A 116 7.99 10.48 -5.56
CA ASN A 116 8.69 10.18 -4.33
C ASN A 116 7.94 10.69 -3.09
N TYR A 117 8.34 10.21 -1.93
CA TYR A 117 7.80 10.61 -0.64
C TYR A 117 8.90 10.83 0.39
N LYS A 118 8.54 11.45 1.50
CA LYS A 118 9.38 11.53 2.70
C LYS A 118 8.63 11.03 3.92
N LYS A 119 9.35 10.53 4.90
CA LYS A 119 8.80 10.18 6.21
C LYS A 119 8.84 11.40 7.13
N ILE A 120 7.76 11.60 7.85
CA ILE A 120 7.63 12.68 8.84
C ILE A 120 7.22 12.11 10.19
N TYR A 121 7.60 12.78 11.28
CA TYR A 121 7.29 12.39 12.65
C TYR A 121 6.44 13.43 13.39
N ASN A 122 6.32 14.61 12.82
CA ASN A 122 5.41 15.67 13.23
C ASN A 122 4.92 16.42 11.99
N TYR A 123 3.91 17.27 12.13
CA TYR A 123 3.34 18.03 11.00
C TYR A 123 3.91 19.45 10.86
N ASP A 124 4.84 19.83 11.73
CA ASP A 124 5.36 21.20 11.75
C ASP A 124 6.45 21.37 10.67
N ASN A 125 6.38 22.46 9.92
CA ASN A 125 7.36 22.87 8.90
C ASN A 125 7.73 21.79 7.85
N GLN A 126 6.75 20.97 7.43
CA GLN A 126 7.02 19.83 6.56
C GLN A 126 7.34 20.21 5.11
N TRP A 127 6.88 21.37 4.66
CA TRP A 127 7.10 21.83 3.31
C TRP A 127 7.77 23.21 3.33
N ASN A 128 9.09 23.23 3.30
CA ASN A 128 9.85 24.46 3.05
C ASN A 128 9.72 24.86 1.58
N ALA A 129 9.75 26.15 1.27
CA ALA A 129 9.56 26.69 -0.08
C ALA A 129 10.61 26.22 -1.12
N GLU A 130 11.65 25.53 -0.70
CA GLU A 130 12.78 25.06 -1.52
C GLU A 130 12.52 23.79 -2.33
N TYR A 131 11.34 23.16 -2.22
CA TYR A 131 10.99 22.07 -3.14
C TYR A 131 10.63 22.65 -4.49
N ASP A 132 11.67 23.10 -5.18
CA ASP A 132 11.63 23.76 -6.47
C ASP A 132 11.12 22.80 -7.55
N VAL A 133 10.02 23.15 -8.17
CA VAL A 133 9.38 22.44 -9.29
C VAL A 133 10.25 22.50 -10.57
N GLY A 134 11.41 23.14 -10.50
CA GLY A 134 12.18 23.62 -11.66
C GLY A 134 12.85 22.56 -12.52
N LYS A 135 13.20 21.37 -12.03
CA LYS A 135 13.83 20.29 -12.82
C LYS A 135 13.46 18.90 -12.28
N ILE A 136 12.19 18.56 -12.36
CA ILE A 136 11.77 17.19 -12.04
C ILE A 136 12.33 16.26 -13.11
N ARG A 137 13.24 15.38 -12.71
CA ARG A 137 13.65 14.28 -13.57
C ARG A 137 12.50 13.29 -13.68
N ASN A 138 12.16 12.96 -14.91
CA ASN A 138 11.13 11.99 -15.22
C ASN A 138 11.75 10.82 -15.97
N THR A 139 11.35 9.60 -15.60
CA THR A 139 11.75 8.39 -16.29
C THR A 139 10.51 7.61 -16.67
N ILE A 140 10.43 7.14 -17.91
CA ILE A 140 9.41 6.19 -18.32
C ILE A 140 9.94 4.79 -18.02
N ILE A 141 9.18 4.02 -17.29
CA ILE A 141 9.46 2.61 -17.02
C ILE A 141 8.34 1.74 -17.59
N ASN A 142 8.68 0.55 -17.99
CA ASN A 142 7.71 -0.43 -18.48
C ASN A 142 7.06 -1.21 -17.33
N THR A 143 6.04 -1.99 -17.67
CA THR A 143 5.28 -2.81 -16.71
C THR A 143 6.18 -3.76 -15.91
N SER A 144 7.16 -4.43 -16.55
CA SER A 144 8.04 -5.37 -15.85
C SER A 144 8.89 -4.68 -14.78
N GLU A 145 9.43 -3.50 -15.10
CA GLU A 145 10.18 -2.71 -14.13
C GLU A 145 9.29 -2.17 -13.02
N PHE A 146 8.07 -1.75 -13.34
CA PHE A 146 7.07 -1.31 -12.36
C PHE A 146 6.75 -2.43 -11.36
N GLU A 147 6.36 -3.61 -11.85
CA GLU A 147 6.07 -4.78 -11.02
C GLU A 147 7.23 -5.16 -10.12
N ARG A 148 8.45 -5.18 -10.66
CA ARG A 148 9.66 -5.47 -9.90
C ARG A 148 9.90 -4.44 -8.79
N LYS A 149 9.77 -3.16 -9.10
CA LYS A 149 9.98 -2.07 -8.14
C LYS A 149 8.90 -2.07 -7.05
N VAL A 150 7.64 -2.24 -7.40
CA VAL A 150 6.49 -2.31 -6.47
C VAL A 150 6.67 -3.48 -5.49
N LEU A 151 7.11 -4.65 -5.98
CA LEU A 151 7.30 -5.82 -5.14
C LEU A 151 8.55 -5.76 -4.25
N VAL A 152 9.61 -5.08 -4.69
CA VAL A 152 10.94 -5.20 -4.07
C VAL A 152 11.37 -3.92 -3.36
N GLU A 153 11.03 -2.75 -3.90
CA GLU A 153 11.60 -1.46 -3.48
C GLU A 153 10.61 -0.57 -2.72
N ASP A 154 9.31 -0.64 -3.03
CA ASP A 154 8.29 0.34 -2.64
C ASP A 154 7.17 -0.22 -1.76
N ASP A 155 7.27 -1.47 -1.33
CA ASP A 155 6.25 -2.18 -0.52
C ASP A 155 4.81 -2.09 -1.08
N GLY A 156 4.65 -1.65 -2.33
CA GLY A 156 3.37 -1.57 -3.03
C GLY A 156 2.46 -0.41 -2.64
N PHE A 157 2.96 0.64 -2.01
CA PHE A 157 2.14 1.78 -1.60
C PHE A 157 1.32 2.39 -2.74
N LEU A 158 0.10 2.85 -2.41
CA LEU A 158 -0.81 3.53 -3.36
C LEU A 158 -0.60 5.04 -3.38
N TRP A 159 -0.38 5.63 -2.21
CA TRP A 159 -0.41 7.07 -1.98
C TRP A 159 0.73 7.87 -2.66
N ASN A 160 1.71 7.20 -3.24
CA ASN A 160 2.73 7.83 -4.10
C ASN A 160 2.48 7.60 -5.59
N LYS A 161 1.28 7.16 -5.97
CA LYS A 161 0.89 6.87 -7.36
C LYS A 161 -0.46 7.49 -7.70
N VAL A 162 -0.63 7.80 -8.99
CA VAL A 162 -1.88 8.28 -9.58
C VAL A 162 -2.25 7.38 -10.74
N TYR A 163 -3.52 7.08 -10.88
CA TYR A 163 -4.04 6.09 -11.82
C TYR A 163 -5.11 6.68 -12.73
N LYS A 164 -5.37 6.06 -13.89
CA LYS A 164 -6.53 6.34 -14.74
C LYS A 164 -7.78 5.73 -14.12
N LEU A 165 -8.75 6.55 -13.69
CA LEU A 165 -9.99 6.05 -13.10
C LEU A 165 -10.79 5.20 -14.08
N LYS A 166 -10.87 5.63 -15.36
CA LYS A 166 -11.56 4.88 -16.40
C LYS A 166 -11.03 3.45 -16.52
N LEU A 167 -9.71 3.26 -16.52
CA LEU A 167 -9.10 1.93 -16.60
C LEU A 167 -9.49 1.04 -15.42
N ILE A 168 -9.49 1.60 -14.20
CA ILE A 168 -9.90 0.90 -12.98
C ILE A 168 -11.35 0.43 -13.10
N LYS A 169 -12.26 1.31 -13.55
CA LYS A 169 -13.69 0.97 -13.69
C LYS A 169 -13.95 -0.01 -14.83
N ASP A 170 -13.36 0.20 -16.00
CA ASP A 170 -13.55 -0.65 -17.18
C ASP A 170 -13.01 -2.09 -16.97
N LYS A 171 -11.99 -2.25 -16.13
CA LYS A 171 -11.37 -3.53 -15.80
C LYS A 171 -11.78 -4.09 -14.44
N GLU A 172 -12.71 -3.43 -13.76
CA GLU A 172 -13.24 -3.82 -12.45
C GLU A 172 -12.13 -4.09 -11.42
N ILE A 173 -11.09 -3.22 -11.40
CA ILE A 173 -9.95 -3.34 -10.49
C ILE A 173 -10.35 -2.81 -9.12
N PHE A 174 -10.64 -3.72 -8.20
CA PHE A 174 -11.03 -3.41 -6.82
C PHE A 174 -10.07 -4.04 -5.81
N PHE A 175 -10.02 -3.44 -4.62
CA PHE A 175 -9.29 -4.01 -3.49
C PHE A 175 -9.97 -5.29 -3.02
N ASN A 176 -9.17 -6.32 -2.75
CA ASN A 176 -9.68 -7.55 -2.17
C ASN A 176 -10.00 -7.33 -0.68
N LYS A 177 -11.28 -7.41 -0.31
CA LYS A 177 -11.77 -7.17 1.06
C LYS A 177 -11.31 -8.20 2.07
N GLU A 178 -10.98 -9.41 1.63
CA GLU A 178 -10.49 -10.48 2.51
C GLU A 178 -9.02 -10.27 2.90
N ILE A 179 -8.31 -9.39 2.19
CA ILE A 179 -6.90 -9.09 2.42
C ILE A 179 -6.77 -7.79 3.22
N SER A 180 -6.28 -7.88 4.44
CA SER A 180 -6.11 -6.75 5.36
C SER A 180 -4.68 -6.19 5.44
N VAL A 181 -3.73 -6.84 4.77
CA VAL A 181 -2.33 -6.41 4.62
C VAL A 181 -1.84 -6.85 3.25
N CYS A 182 -1.10 -5.98 2.56
CA CYS A 182 -0.68 -6.13 1.16
C CYS A 182 -1.83 -5.97 0.15
N GLU A 183 -2.97 -5.41 0.55
CA GLU A 183 -4.08 -5.06 -0.35
C GLU A 183 -3.62 -4.07 -1.42
N ASP A 184 -2.77 -3.11 -1.04
CA ASP A 184 -2.16 -2.10 -1.92
C ASP A 184 -1.28 -2.74 -2.99
N LEU A 185 -0.47 -3.72 -2.56
CA LEU A 185 0.39 -4.48 -3.46
C LEU A 185 -0.42 -5.26 -4.49
N LEU A 186 -1.48 -5.94 -4.05
CA LEU A 186 -2.38 -6.68 -4.94
C LEU A 186 -3.05 -5.76 -5.95
N PHE A 187 -3.54 -4.59 -5.52
CA PHE A 187 -4.15 -3.60 -6.39
C PHE A 187 -3.17 -3.12 -7.47
N ASN A 188 -1.93 -2.77 -7.09
CA ASN A 188 -0.91 -2.36 -8.04
C ASN A 188 -0.56 -3.47 -9.05
N MET A 189 -0.48 -4.71 -8.61
CA MET A 189 -0.19 -5.85 -9.48
C MET A 189 -1.36 -6.18 -10.41
N GLU A 190 -2.60 -6.00 -9.96
CA GLU A 190 -3.78 -6.15 -10.81
C GLU A 190 -3.82 -5.04 -11.87
N TYR A 191 -3.58 -3.79 -11.46
CA TYR A 191 -3.53 -2.64 -12.36
C TYR A 191 -2.41 -2.79 -13.41
N SER A 192 -1.26 -3.35 -13.03
CA SER A 192 -0.11 -3.53 -13.92
C SER A 192 -0.40 -4.38 -15.16
N LYS A 193 -1.40 -5.26 -15.11
CA LYS A 193 -1.78 -6.11 -16.25
C LYS A 193 -2.27 -5.32 -17.47
N TYR A 194 -2.71 -4.08 -17.26
CA TYR A 194 -3.40 -3.26 -18.26
C TYR A 194 -2.66 -1.98 -18.63
N ILE A 195 -1.41 -1.83 -18.19
CA ILE A 195 -0.61 -0.62 -18.41
C ILE A 195 0.76 -0.92 -19.02
N ASN A 196 1.30 0.06 -19.75
CA ASN A 196 2.63 -0.05 -20.36
C ASN A 196 3.54 1.13 -20.03
N ASN A 197 3.00 2.32 -19.87
CA ASN A 197 3.76 3.56 -19.70
C ASN A 197 3.59 4.11 -18.29
N ILE A 198 4.55 3.84 -17.44
CA ILE A 198 4.59 4.33 -16.08
C ILE A 198 5.63 5.46 -16.01
N LYS A 199 5.19 6.66 -15.67
CA LYS A 199 6.06 7.82 -15.51
C LYS A 199 6.47 7.97 -14.06
N LYS A 200 7.75 7.77 -13.79
CA LYS A 200 8.34 8.01 -12.46
C LYS A 200 8.90 9.43 -12.39
N CYS A 201 8.40 10.23 -11.45
CA CYS A 201 8.85 11.59 -11.17
C CYS A 201 9.71 11.60 -9.90
N GLU A 202 10.87 12.24 -9.94
CA GLU A 202 11.72 12.44 -8.75
C GLU A 202 11.20 13.55 -7.81
N TYR A 203 9.93 13.88 -7.91
CA TYR A 203 9.27 14.89 -7.07
C TYR A 203 8.82 14.28 -5.74
N ILE A 204 9.14 14.92 -4.61
CA ILE A 204 8.65 14.51 -3.29
C ILE A 204 7.27 15.14 -3.08
N GLY A 205 6.21 14.36 -3.41
CA GLY A 205 4.83 14.83 -3.35
C GLY A 205 4.09 14.49 -2.07
N TYR A 206 4.58 13.52 -1.30
CA TYR A 206 3.87 12.95 -0.15
C TYR A 206 4.71 12.94 1.11
N ALA A 207 4.11 13.28 2.24
CA ALA A 207 4.71 13.20 3.55
C ALA A 207 3.99 12.12 4.38
N TYR A 208 4.64 10.97 4.49
CA TYR A 208 4.15 9.81 5.21
C TYR A 208 4.39 9.94 6.71
N PHE A 209 3.33 10.05 7.49
CA PHE A 209 3.40 10.25 8.94
C PHE A 209 3.71 8.95 9.68
N GLN A 210 4.79 8.96 10.45
CA GLN A 210 5.22 7.82 11.26
C GLN A 210 4.82 8.02 12.72
N SER A 211 3.68 7.44 13.11
CA SER A 211 3.27 7.42 14.51
C SER A 211 3.93 6.25 15.24
N THR A 212 4.33 6.47 16.51
CA THR A 212 4.80 5.39 17.40
C THR A 212 3.70 4.36 17.70
N SER A 213 2.43 4.75 17.50
CA SER A 213 1.23 3.95 17.74
C SER A 213 0.65 3.32 16.46
N SER A 214 1.38 3.33 15.34
CA SER A 214 0.87 2.85 14.06
C SER A 214 0.23 1.47 14.18
N SER A 215 -0.87 1.26 13.46
CA SER A 215 -1.61 -0.01 13.45
C SER A 215 -0.75 -1.21 13.02
N PHE A 216 0.35 -0.95 12.30
CA PHE A 216 1.33 -1.95 11.89
C PHE A 216 2.12 -2.51 13.07
N ASN A 217 2.36 -1.71 14.12
CA ASN A 217 3.12 -2.11 15.31
C ASN A 217 2.30 -2.89 16.33
N LYS A 218 0.96 -2.90 16.23
CA LYS A 218 0.13 -3.72 17.11
C LYS A 218 0.36 -5.19 16.78
N LYS A 219 0.72 -6.00 17.79
CA LYS A 219 0.97 -7.45 17.71
C LYS A 219 -0.29 -8.24 17.33
N ASN A 220 -0.85 -8.00 16.14
CA ASN A 220 -2.00 -8.75 15.68
C ASN A 220 -1.52 -9.92 14.83
N ASN A 221 -1.66 -11.12 15.37
CA ASN A 221 -1.19 -12.35 14.75
C ASN A 221 -1.93 -12.68 13.43
N LEU A 222 -3.13 -12.15 13.21
CA LEU A 222 -3.94 -12.38 12.01
C LEU A 222 -3.33 -11.72 10.75
N LYS A 223 -2.55 -10.66 10.89
CA LYS A 223 -1.89 -9.98 9.76
C LYS A 223 -0.97 -10.89 8.94
N TRP A 224 -0.35 -11.89 9.58
CA TRP A 224 0.54 -12.82 8.88
C TRP A 224 -0.20 -13.73 7.89
N PHE A 225 -1.47 -14.02 8.16
CA PHE A 225 -2.31 -14.80 7.24
C PHE A 225 -2.63 -14.01 6.00
N SER A 226 -3.06 -12.77 6.20
CA SER A 226 -3.39 -11.87 5.10
C SER A 226 -2.19 -11.69 4.16
N ILE A 227 -0.98 -11.53 4.70
CA ILE A 227 0.25 -11.48 3.89
C ILE A 227 0.46 -12.78 3.10
N LEU A 228 0.31 -13.93 3.75
CA LEU A 228 0.46 -15.22 3.08
C LEU A 228 -0.55 -15.38 1.95
N GLU A 229 -1.82 -15.09 2.21
CA GLU A 229 -2.90 -15.15 1.23
C GLU A 229 -2.64 -14.19 0.06
N ALA A 230 -2.19 -12.96 0.35
CA ALA A 230 -1.81 -12.00 -0.69
C ALA A 230 -0.71 -12.56 -1.61
N TYR A 231 0.34 -13.16 -1.05
CA TYR A 231 1.41 -13.75 -1.88
C TYR A 231 0.97 -15.01 -2.63
N GLN A 232 0.02 -15.78 -2.12
CA GLN A 232 -0.59 -16.90 -2.84
C GLN A 232 -1.43 -16.41 -4.05
N ILE A 233 -2.18 -15.33 -3.87
CA ILE A 233 -2.88 -14.67 -4.96
C ILE A 233 -1.88 -14.16 -6.00
N LEU A 234 -0.82 -13.45 -5.57
CA LEU A 234 0.23 -12.95 -6.47
C LEU A 234 0.88 -14.09 -7.27
N GLU A 235 1.12 -15.23 -6.65
CA GLU A 235 1.67 -16.42 -7.31
C GLU A 235 0.75 -16.94 -8.42
N SER A 236 -0.57 -16.86 -8.22
CA SER A 236 -1.55 -17.30 -9.20
C SER A 236 -1.70 -16.34 -10.39
N ILE A 237 -1.49 -15.05 -10.18
CA ILE A 237 -1.67 -14.02 -11.22
C ILE A 237 -0.38 -13.64 -11.94
N CYS A 238 0.79 -13.90 -11.36
CA CYS A 238 2.08 -13.51 -11.94
C CYS A 238 2.59 -14.55 -12.94
N VAL A 239 2.75 -14.14 -14.18
CA VAL A 239 3.22 -15.01 -15.28
C VAL A 239 4.73 -14.87 -15.51
N LYS A 240 5.33 -13.73 -15.17
CA LYS A 240 6.73 -13.40 -15.48
C LYS A 240 7.72 -14.12 -14.56
N THR A 241 8.70 -14.79 -15.15
CA THR A 241 9.63 -15.71 -14.46
C THR A 241 10.57 -15.03 -13.47
N ASP A 242 11.03 -13.82 -13.73
CA ASP A 242 11.95 -13.08 -12.87
C ASP A 242 11.30 -12.60 -11.57
N ILE A 243 10.06 -12.12 -11.67
CA ILE A 243 9.24 -11.66 -10.54
C ILE A 243 8.65 -12.86 -9.80
N ARG A 244 8.28 -13.91 -10.52
CA ARG A 244 7.68 -15.12 -9.96
C ARG A 244 8.53 -15.75 -8.88
N ASN A 245 9.84 -15.88 -9.10
CA ASN A 245 10.75 -16.43 -8.09
C ASN A 245 10.77 -15.61 -6.79
N PHE A 246 10.59 -14.28 -6.87
CA PHE A 246 10.49 -13.43 -5.70
C PHE A 246 9.17 -13.62 -4.95
N ILE A 247 8.06 -13.72 -5.68
CA ILE A 247 6.73 -13.99 -5.10
C ILE A 247 6.71 -15.36 -4.42
N GLU A 248 7.18 -16.40 -5.10
CA GLU A 248 7.29 -17.75 -4.56
C GLU A 248 8.18 -17.80 -3.30
N TYR A 249 9.31 -17.05 -3.30
CA TYR A 249 10.15 -16.93 -2.11
C TYR A 249 9.38 -16.33 -0.93
N ASN A 250 8.66 -15.23 -1.14
CA ASN A 250 7.92 -14.57 -0.06
C ASN A 250 6.73 -15.42 0.41
N ALA A 251 5.99 -16.05 -0.49
CA ALA A 251 4.93 -17.00 -0.14
C ALA A 251 5.45 -18.10 0.77
N LEU A 252 6.55 -18.74 0.39
CA LEU A 252 7.20 -19.78 1.18
C LEU A 252 7.76 -19.25 2.51
N TYR A 253 8.36 -18.06 2.50
CA TYR A 253 8.87 -17.43 3.71
C TYR A 253 7.77 -17.17 4.74
N TYR A 254 6.65 -16.56 4.32
CA TYR A 254 5.52 -16.27 5.20
C TYR A 254 4.81 -17.54 5.65
N GLN A 255 4.78 -18.57 4.81
CA GLN A 255 4.28 -19.90 5.18
C GLN A 255 5.12 -20.54 6.30
N CYS A 256 6.44 -20.46 6.21
CA CYS A 256 7.35 -20.93 7.26
C CYS A 256 7.21 -20.13 8.56
N GLU A 257 7.05 -18.81 8.45
CA GLU A 257 6.78 -17.93 9.61
C GLU A 257 5.46 -18.31 10.29
N GLY A 258 4.39 -18.52 9.52
CA GLY A 258 3.09 -18.95 10.02
C GLY A 258 3.18 -20.30 10.76
N TYR A 259 3.86 -21.29 10.16
CA TYR A 259 4.08 -22.60 10.77
C TYR A 259 4.85 -22.49 12.10
N ALA A 260 5.96 -21.73 12.13
CA ALA A 260 6.75 -21.53 13.33
C ALA A 260 5.92 -20.89 14.47
N ARG A 261 5.07 -19.93 14.15
CA ARG A 261 4.19 -19.23 15.11
C ARG A 261 3.09 -20.15 15.65
N ASN A 262 2.52 -21.01 14.80
CA ASN A 262 1.48 -21.95 15.19
C ASN A 262 2.00 -23.03 16.15
N LYS A 263 3.13 -23.65 15.83
CA LYS A 263 3.72 -24.74 16.63
C LYS A 263 3.97 -24.33 18.09
N TYR A 264 4.14 -23.03 18.35
CA TYR A 264 4.41 -22.51 19.68
C TYR A 264 3.22 -21.81 20.34
N ASN A 265 1.98 -22.16 19.94
CA ASN A 265 0.72 -21.67 20.53
C ASN A 265 0.57 -20.14 20.58
N THR A 266 1.30 -19.44 19.75
CA THR A 266 1.11 -17.99 19.63
C THR A 266 -0.14 -17.64 18.83
N ILE A 267 -0.72 -18.63 18.11
CA ILE A 267 -1.93 -18.50 17.30
C ILE A 267 -2.61 -19.87 17.21
N LYS A 268 -3.95 -19.94 17.41
CA LYS A 268 -4.76 -21.10 17.04
C LYS A 268 -5.10 -21.03 15.55
N PHE A 269 -4.62 -21.98 14.78
CA PHE A 269 -4.85 -22.05 13.34
C PHE A 269 -6.06 -22.89 12.94
N SER A 270 -6.68 -22.58 11.82
CA SER A 270 -7.58 -23.47 11.13
C SER A 270 -6.80 -24.70 10.59
N LYS A 271 -7.47 -25.85 10.47
CA LYS A 271 -6.89 -27.16 10.07
C LYS A 271 -6.10 -27.13 8.74
N ASN A 272 -6.21 -26.09 7.93
CA ASN A 272 -5.61 -26.04 6.58
C ASN A 272 -4.10 -25.78 6.54
N ILE A 273 -3.50 -25.20 7.58
CA ILE A 273 -2.06 -24.91 7.62
C ILE A 273 -1.23 -26.05 8.21
N SER A 274 -1.85 -27.00 8.92
CA SER A 274 -1.18 -28.19 9.43
C SER A 274 -0.62 -29.14 8.35
N ARG A 275 -0.95 -28.92 7.06
CA ARG A 275 -0.53 -29.75 5.91
C ARG A 275 0.56 -29.12 5.04
N VAL A 276 1.24 -28.09 5.52
CA VAL A 276 2.34 -27.48 4.76
C VAL A 276 3.50 -28.46 4.65
N LYS A 277 3.65 -29.06 3.47
CA LYS A 277 4.88 -29.75 3.09
C LYS A 277 5.96 -28.71 2.84
N ILE A 278 6.70 -28.33 3.90
CA ILE A 278 7.83 -27.39 3.82
C ILE A 278 8.96 -27.96 2.94
N TYR A 279 8.95 -29.27 2.72
CA TYR A 279 9.94 -30.01 1.93
C TYR A 279 9.32 -30.52 0.61
N ASP A 280 9.03 -29.64 -0.32
CA ASP A 280 8.69 -30.04 -1.68
C ASP A 280 9.82 -29.64 -2.67
N LYS A 281 9.76 -30.23 -3.87
CA LYS A 281 10.74 -29.92 -4.95
C LYS A 281 10.78 -28.44 -5.31
N LYS A 282 9.64 -27.73 -5.14
CA LYS A 282 9.49 -26.30 -5.42
C LYS A 282 10.27 -25.46 -4.42
N SER A 283 10.16 -25.77 -3.12
CA SER A 283 10.87 -25.09 -2.04
C SER A 283 12.40 -25.21 -2.20
N LEU A 284 12.88 -26.39 -2.56
CA LEU A 284 14.30 -26.61 -2.84
C LEU A 284 14.78 -25.83 -4.07
N LYS A 285 13.99 -25.78 -5.15
CA LYS A 285 14.33 -25.01 -6.35
C LYS A 285 14.50 -23.51 -6.06
N ILE A 286 13.68 -22.95 -5.17
CA ILE A 286 13.77 -21.55 -4.76
C ILE A 286 15.08 -21.26 -4.02
N LEU A 287 15.58 -22.18 -3.18
CA LEU A 287 16.86 -22.02 -2.49
C LEU A 287 18.06 -21.91 -3.43
N PHE A 288 17.96 -22.47 -4.64
CA PHE A 288 19.02 -22.41 -5.66
C PHE A 288 18.79 -21.34 -6.72
N SER A 289 17.71 -20.56 -6.63
CA SER A 289 17.40 -19.50 -7.58
C SER A 289 18.44 -18.37 -7.53
N LYS A 290 19.06 -18.03 -8.68
CA LYS A 290 20.02 -16.91 -8.80
C LYS A 290 19.34 -15.54 -8.63
N ASN A 291 18.05 -15.45 -8.84
CA ASN A 291 17.28 -14.20 -8.74
C ASN A 291 16.98 -13.79 -7.28
N ILE A 292 17.35 -14.61 -6.31
CA ILE A 292 17.17 -14.35 -4.89
C ILE A 292 18.54 -14.20 -4.24
N SER A 293 18.75 -13.10 -3.50
CA SER A 293 20.02 -12.84 -2.84
C SER A 293 20.44 -13.99 -1.91
N ILE A 294 21.72 -14.24 -1.80
CA ILE A 294 22.29 -15.29 -0.93
C ILE A 294 21.78 -15.16 0.50
N LYS A 295 21.73 -13.93 1.03
CA LYS A 295 21.22 -13.65 2.39
C LYS A 295 19.76 -14.12 2.58
N LYS A 296 18.90 -13.86 1.59
CA LYS A 296 17.48 -14.31 1.61
C LYS A 296 17.41 -15.84 1.50
N ARG A 297 18.19 -16.46 0.64
CA ARG A 297 18.26 -17.93 0.49
C ARG A 297 18.71 -18.61 1.78
N MET A 298 19.77 -18.10 2.42
CA MET A 298 20.24 -18.60 3.72
C MET A 298 19.17 -18.47 4.81
N LYS A 299 18.47 -17.33 4.86
CA LYS A 299 17.37 -17.13 5.81
C LYS A 299 16.24 -18.13 5.61
N LEU A 300 15.85 -18.40 4.36
CA LEU A 300 14.84 -19.39 4.03
C LEU A 300 15.31 -20.81 4.37
N ALA A 301 16.55 -21.15 4.05
CA ALA A 301 17.16 -22.45 4.39
C ALA A 301 17.12 -22.69 5.91
N LEU A 302 17.47 -21.68 6.72
CA LEU A 302 17.38 -21.77 8.17
C LEU A 302 15.95 -22.05 8.64
N PHE A 303 14.93 -21.42 8.03
CA PHE A 303 13.53 -21.72 8.36
C PHE A 303 13.12 -23.12 7.96
N ILE A 304 13.51 -23.57 6.77
CA ILE A 304 13.16 -24.91 6.27
C ILE A 304 13.81 -26.00 7.13
N PHE A 305 15.13 -25.93 7.32
CA PHE A 305 15.88 -26.99 7.97
C PHE A 305 15.91 -26.89 9.50
N PHE A 306 15.82 -25.68 10.06
CA PHE A 306 15.94 -25.41 11.50
C PHE A 306 14.85 -24.49 12.05
N PRO A 307 13.56 -24.78 11.83
CA PRO A 307 12.46 -23.87 12.21
C PRO A 307 12.44 -23.58 13.71
N ASN A 308 12.77 -24.55 14.54
CA ASN A 308 12.82 -24.42 16.00
C ASN A 308 13.91 -23.47 16.48
N LEU A 309 15.09 -23.49 15.82
CA LEU A 309 16.22 -22.62 16.14
C LEU A 309 15.89 -21.16 15.80
N VAL A 310 15.35 -20.93 14.61
CA VAL A 310 14.94 -19.58 14.17
C VAL A 310 13.92 -18.97 15.10
N PHE A 311 12.94 -19.75 15.53
CA PHE A 311 11.93 -19.30 16.47
C PHE A 311 12.53 -18.91 17.83
N ARG A 312 13.40 -19.74 18.42
CA ARG A 312 14.08 -19.43 19.69
C ARG A 312 14.92 -18.14 19.62
N ILE A 313 15.63 -17.92 18.52
CA ILE A 313 16.41 -16.69 18.28
C ILE A 313 15.47 -15.48 18.26
N LYS A 314 14.35 -15.56 17.52
CA LYS A 314 13.38 -14.47 17.45
C LYS A 314 12.73 -14.17 18.80
N GLN A 315 12.40 -15.17 19.59
CA GLN A 315 11.85 -14.96 20.94
C GLN A 315 12.84 -14.25 21.88
N ARG A 316 14.12 -14.60 21.84
CA ARG A 316 15.16 -13.92 22.62
C ARG A 316 15.26 -12.44 22.23
N ASN A 317 15.25 -12.13 20.93
CA ASN A 317 15.33 -10.75 20.43
C ASN A 317 14.09 -9.91 20.81
N ILE A 318 12.91 -10.53 20.95
CA ILE A 318 11.69 -9.85 21.41
C ILE A 318 11.75 -9.55 22.91
N LYS A 319 12.32 -10.46 23.70
CA LYS A 319 12.51 -10.24 25.16
C LYS A 319 13.57 -9.16 25.42
N ASN A 320 14.65 -9.11 24.65
CA ASN A 320 15.72 -8.13 24.79
C ASN A 320 15.36 -6.71 24.30
N LYS A 321 14.28 -6.52 23.56
CA LYS A 321 13.76 -5.20 23.15
C LYS A 321 12.75 -4.62 24.16
N LYS A 322 12.52 -5.27 25.29
CA LYS A 322 11.63 -4.83 26.37
C LYS A 322 12.37 -4.20 27.57
N TYR A 323 13.69 -3.96 27.44
CA TYR A 323 14.48 -3.21 28.42
C TYR A 323 15.11 -1.99 27.76
#